data_53c2c1dc25147bef74b50fae1f87ba0d
#
_entry.id   53c2c1dc25147bef74b50fae1f87ba0d
#
_cell.length_a   1.000
_cell.length_b   1.000
_cell.length_c   1.000
_cell.angle_alpha   90.00
_cell.angle_beta   90.00
_cell.angle_gamma   90.00
#
_symmetry.space_group_name_H-M   'P 1'
#
loop_
_entity.id
_entity.type
_entity.pdbx_description
1 polymer ?
#
loop_
_entity_poly.entity_id
_entity_poly.type
_entity_poly.pdbx_seq_one_letter_code
_entity_poly.pdbx_strand_id
1 'polypeptide(L)'
;ISVELKDLPETLHYLVFTAKISSGQTFEDINNPEIRLADGYTDHNLLTSMIEEPGCTGKNLFVFCCVYRDEIEDWKVLNIKEYLLLDDQQDPGRLCQNFIQPI
;
A
#
# COMPACT_ATOMS: atom_id res chain seq x y z
N ILE A 1 7.35 5.78 6.86
CA ILE A 1 6.60 5.01 7.87
C ILE A 1 7.40 3.77 8.24
N SER A 2 7.52 3.51 9.53
CA SER A 2 8.19 2.31 10.04
C SER A 2 7.23 1.53 10.92
N VAL A 3 7.29 0.20 10.82
CA VAL A 3 6.47 -0.71 11.62
C VAL A 3 7.35 -1.83 12.17
N GLU A 4 7.26 -2.07 13.50
CA GLU A 4 7.88 -3.22 14.15
C GLU A 4 6.86 -4.36 14.18
N LEU A 5 7.02 -5.34 13.31
CA LEU A 5 6.04 -6.43 13.16
C LEU A 5 5.88 -7.25 14.45
N LYS A 6 6.97 -7.46 15.18
CA LYS A 6 6.96 -8.23 16.44
C LYS A 6 6.14 -7.58 17.54
N ASP A 7 5.91 -6.25 17.45
CA ASP A 7 5.17 -5.49 18.46
C ASP A 7 3.68 -5.36 18.13
N LEU A 8 3.24 -5.91 16.99
CA LEU A 8 1.84 -5.83 16.58
C LEU A 8 0.98 -6.84 17.35
N PRO A 9 -0.28 -6.47 17.66
CA PRO A 9 -1.20 -7.40 18.34
C PRO A 9 -1.42 -8.68 17.52
N GLU A 10 -1.62 -9.80 18.22
CA GLU A 10 -1.90 -11.08 17.56
C GLU A 10 -3.20 -11.07 16.76
N THR A 11 -4.11 -10.16 17.11
CA THR A 11 -5.38 -9.99 16.40
C THR A 11 -5.27 -9.25 15.09
N LEU A 12 -4.11 -8.63 14.82
CA LEU A 12 -3.87 -7.90 13.58
C LEU A 12 -3.26 -8.84 12.54
N HIS A 13 -3.98 -9.06 11.45
CA HIS A 13 -3.56 -10.02 10.41
C HIS A 13 -3.08 -9.37 9.11
N TYR A 14 -3.48 -8.11 8.86
CA TYR A 14 -3.21 -7.43 7.58
C TYR A 14 -2.76 -6.00 7.83
N LEU A 15 -1.75 -5.56 7.07
CA LEU A 15 -1.37 -4.15 6.95
C LEU A 15 -1.34 -3.80 5.46
N VAL A 16 -2.16 -2.85 5.05
CA VAL A 16 -2.18 -2.39 3.66
C VAL A 16 -1.49 -1.04 3.58
N PHE A 17 -0.48 -0.95 2.73
CA PHE A 17 0.26 0.28 2.52
C PHE A 17 -0.25 1.00 1.28
N THR A 18 -0.62 2.26 1.44
CA THR A 18 -1.17 3.09 0.39
C THR A 18 -0.47 4.43 0.33
N ALA A 19 -0.51 5.06 -0.84
CA ALA A 19 -0.11 6.44 -1.03
C ALA A 19 -1.31 7.21 -1.57
N LYS A 20 -1.69 8.29 -0.87
CA LYS A 20 -2.84 9.12 -1.23
C LYS A 20 -2.40 10.54 -1.51
N ILE A 21 -2.95 11.13 -2.56
CA ILE A 21 -2.79 12.54 -2.86
C ILE A 21 -4.01 13.29 -2.36
N SER A 22 -3.77 14.34 -1.58
CA SER A 22 -4.81 15.18 -0.98
C SER A 22 -5.11 16.39 -1.86
N SER A 23 -6.12 17.17 -1.48
CA SER A 23 -6.40 18.51 -2.03
C SER A 23 -6.83 18.52 -3.50
N GLY A 24 -7.49 17.46 -3.96
CA GLY A 24 -8.05 17.43 -5.32
C GLY A 24 -7.02 17.23 -6.43
N GLN A 25 -5.77 16.98 -6.08
CA GLN A 25 -4.73 16.65 -7.04
C GLN A 25 -4.72 15.16 -7.35
N THR A 26 -4.01 14.79 -8.42
CA THR A 26 -3.80 13.38 -8.79
C THR A 26 -2.31 13.10 -8.94
N PHE A 27 -1.93 11.83 -9.14
CA PHE A 27 -0.53 11.43 -9.24
C PHE A 27 0.21 12.05 -10.42
N GLU A 28 -0.50 12.44 -11.48
CA GLU A 28 0.10 13.10 -12.63
C GLU A 28 0.64 14.50 -12.30
N ASP A 29 0.20 15.09 -11.19
CA ASP A 29 0.69 16.37 -10.70
C ASP A 29 2.02 16.26 -9.95
N ILE A 30 2.48 15.05 -9.71
CA ILE A 30 3.74 14.77 -9.00
C ILE A 30 4.77 14.24 -9.99
N ASN A 31 5.99 14.75 -9.88
CA ASN A 31 7.07 14.39 -10.82
C ASN A 31 7.73 13.08 -10.40
N ASN A 32 7.44 12.01 -11.14
CA ASN A 32 8.09 10.69 -11.03
C ASN A 32 8.21 10.14 -9.59
N PRO A 33 7.10 10.04 -8.84
CA PRO A 33 7.17 9.52 -7.48
C PRO A 33 7.52 8.04 -7.47
N GLU A 34 8.36 7.66 -6.51
CA GLU A 34 8.72 6.28 -6.26
C GLU A 34 8.29 5.88 -4.86
N ILE A 35 7.82 4.64 -4.70
CA ILE A 35 7.46 4.07 -3.41
C ILE A 35 8.20 2.75 -3.23
N ARG A 36 8.71 2.49 -2.02
CA ARG A 36 9.41 1.26 -1.72
C ARG A 36 9.01 0.70 -0.36
N LEU A 37 9.06 -0.61 -0.26
CA LEU A 37 8.98 -1.34 1.00
C LEU A 37 10.36 -1.93 1.27
N ALA A 38 10.93 -1.65 2.43
CA ALA A 38 12.26 -2.07 2.77
C ALA A 38 12.32 -2.68 4.17
N ASP A 39 13.31 -3.55 4.38
CA ASP A 39 13.65 -4.03 5.71
C ASP A 39 14.24 -2.87 6.50
N GLY A 40 13.62 -2.52 7.63
CA GLY A 40 14.02 -1.37 8.44
C GLY A 40 15.39 -1.49 9.11
N TYR A 41 15.89 -2.71 9.28
CA TYR A 41 17.19 -2.95 9.91
C TYR A 41 18.35 -2.94 8.91
N THR A 42 18.11 -3.44 7.69
CA THR A 42 19.16 -3.60 6.68
C THR A 42 19.04 -2.61 5.54
N ASP A 43 17.92 -1.89 5.44
CA ASP A 43 17.56 -1.04 4.30
C ASP A 43 17.48 -1.80 2.97
N HIS A 44 17.37 -3.13 3.03
CA HIS A 44 17.22 -3.96 1.84
C HIS A 44 15.82 -3.81 1.25
N ASN A 45 15.73 -3.53 -0.04
CA ASN A 45 14.44 -3.36 -0.72
C ASN A 45 13.72 -4.70 -0.89
N LEU A 46 12.47 -4.76 -0.43
CA LEU A 46 11.58 -5.91 -0.62
C LEU A 46 10.69 -5.71 -1.84
N LEU A 47 10.15 -4.50 -2.01
CA LEU A 47 9.36 -4.10 -3.17
C LEU A 47 9.67 -2.66 -3.52
N THR A 48 9.69 -2.36 -4.81
CA THR A 48 9.76 -0.99 -5.30
C THR A 48 8.74 -0.80 -6.41
N SER A 49 8.22 0.41 -6.54
CA SER A 49 7.32 0.77 -7.63
C SER A 49 7.47 2.25 -7.97
N MET A 50 7.54 2.53 -9.27
CA MET A 50 7.34 3.88 -9.79
C MET A 50 5.85 4.08 -10.01
N ILE A 51 5.35 5.24 -9.63
CA ILE A 51 3.98 5.64 -9.94
C ILE A 51 4.01 6.29 -11.31
N GLU A 52 3.48 5.59 -12.31
CA GLU A 52 3.66 5.95 -13.72
C GLU A 52 2.35 6.05 -14.48
N GLU A 53 2.34 6.92 -15.51
CA GLU A 53 1.28 6.96 -16.49
C GLU A 53 1.41 5.78 -17.46
N PRO A 54 0.30 5.29 -18.04
CA PRO A 54 -1.06 5.82 -17.90
C PRO A 54 -1.82 5.30 -16.67
N GLY A 55 -1.25 4.35 -15.93
CA GLY A 55 -1.93 3.71 -14.80
C GLY A 55 -2.40 4.69 -13.73
N CYS A 56 -1.59 5.72 -13.43
CA CYS A 56 -1.92 6.70 -12.39
C CYS A 56 -2.77 7.88 -12.88
N THR A 57 -3.03 7.99 -14.17
CA THR A 57 -3.74 9.15 -14.74
C THR A 57 -5.14 9.28 -14.16
N GLY A 58 -5.44 10.45 -13.59
CA GLY A 58 -6.73 10.73 -12.97
C GLY A 58 -6.98 10.01 -11.65
N LYS A 59 -5.97 9.36 -11.08
CA LYS A 59 -6.08 8.62 -9.82
C LYS A 59 -5.43 9.38 -8.68
N ASN A 60 -5.90 9.15 -7.47
CA ASN A 60 -5.37 9.80 -6.27
C ASN A 60 -5.03 8.82 -5.13
N LEU A 61 -5.24 7.53 -5.33
CA LEU A 61 -4.88 6.50 -4.35
C LEU A 61 -4.13 5.38 -5.05
N PHE A 62 -2.95 5.05 -4.54
CA PHE A 62 -2.18 3.90 -4.97
C PHE A 62 -2.13 2.89 -3.85
N VAL A 63 -2.69 1.70 -4.08
CA VAL A 63 -2.62 0.57 -3.15
C VAL A 63 -1.38 -0.23 -3.52
N PHE A 64 -0.32 -0.08 -2.73
CA PHE A 64 1.00 -0.61 -3.05
C PHE A 64 1.09 -2.11 -2.76
N CYS A 65 0.90 -2.48 -1.49
CA CYS A 65 1.07 -3.86 -1.07
C CYS A 65 0.31 -4.13 0.23
N CYS A 66 0.18 -5.40 0.55
CA CYS A 66 -0.34 -5.87 1.83
C CYS A 66 0.71 -6.75 2.50
N VAL A 67 0.95 -6.52 3.78
CA VAL A 67 1.76 -7.39 4.62
C VAL A 67 0.79 -8.15 5.51
N TYR A 68 0.84 -9.48 5.49
CA TYR A 68 -0.14 -10.31 6.20
C TYR A 68 0.52 -11.50 6.88
N ARG A 69 -0.16 -12.05 7.90
CA ARG A 69 0.27 -13.28 8.56
C ARG A 69 -0.36 -14.48 7.86
N ASP A 70 0.45 -15.48 7.54
CA ASP A 70 -0.06 -16.72 7.01
C ASP A 70 -0.52 -17.68 8.13
N GLU A 71 -0.88 -18.90 7.78
CA GLU A 71 -1.42 -19.89 8.72
C GLU A 71 -0.43 -20.29 9.81
N ILE A 72 0.86 -20.17 9.55
CA ILE A 72 1.92 -20.49 10.53
C ILE A 72 2.47 -19.21 11.19
N GLU A 73 1.74 -18.12 11.10
CA GLU A 73 2.06 -16.83 11.72
C GLU A 73 3.32 -16.12 11.17
N ASP A 74 3.79 -16.54 10.01
CA ASP A 74 4.86 -15.83 9.31
C ASP A 74 4.30 -14.65 8.52
N TRP A 75 5.02 -13.54 8.51
CA TRP A 75 4.66 -12.38 7.72
C TRP A 75 5.04 -12.55 6.27
N LYS A 76 4.09 -12.27 5.38
CA LYS A 76 4.23 -12.35 3.93
C LYS A 76 3.88 -11.02 3.30
N VAL A 77 4.37 -10.78 2.10
CA VAL A 77 4.07 -9.56 1.33
C VAL A 77 3.28 -9.94 0.08
N LEU A 78 2.13 -9.29 -0.10
CA LEU A 78 1.35 -9.39 -1.33
C LEU A 78 1.51 -8.10 -2.11
N ASN A 79 2.03 -8.19 -3.33
CA ASN A 79 2.18 -7.05 -4.23
C ASN A 79 0.82 -6.77 -4.89
N ILE A 80 0.28 -5.57 -4.69
CA ILE A 80 -1.05 -5.20 -5.20
C ILE A 80 -0.93 -4.27 -6.40
N LYS A 81 -0.30 -3.12 -6.25
CA LYS A 81 -0.05 -2.12 -7.31
C LYS A 81 -1.30 -1.70 -8.08
N GLU A 82 -2.34 -1.32 -7.35
CA GLU A 82 -3.60 -0.86 -7.94
C GLU A 82 -3.81 0.64 -7.73
N TYR A 83 -4.32 1.31 -8.76
CA TYR A 83 -4.65 2.72 -8.71
C TYR A 83 -6.16 2.92 -8.63
N LEU A 84 -6.59 3.81 -7.74
CA LEU A 84 -8.00 4.10 -7.51
C LEU A 84 -8.25 5.61 -7.51
N LEU A 85 -9.45 6.00 -7.90
CA LEU A 85 -9.95 7.35 -7.68
C LEU A 85 -10.87 7.31 -6.46
N LEU A 86 -10.45 7.99 -5.39
CA LEU A 86 -11.14 8.03 -4.12
C LEU A 86 -11.81 9.40 -3.96
N ASP A 87 -13.10 9.43 -3.66
CA ASP A 87 -13.77 10.68 -3.31
C ASP A 87 -13.66 10.93 -1.79
N ASP A 88 -14.07 12.13 -1.36
CA ASP A 88 -13.94 12.57 0.02
C ASP A 88 -14.77 11.76 1.02
N GLN A 89 -15.77 11.04 0.54
CA GLN A 89 -16.69 10.27 1.38
C GLN A 89 -16.32 8.80 1.47
N GLN A 90 -15.40 8.33 0.64
CA GLN A 90 -14.97 6.94 0.64
C GLN A 90 -13.90 6.69 1.69
N ASP A 91 -14.00 5.52 2.34
CA ASP A 91 -13.02 5.06 3.31
C ASP A 91 -11.94 4.23 2.59
N PRO A 92 -10.68 4.69 2.57
CA PRO A 92 -9.60 3.92 1.95
C PRO A 92 -9.46 2.51 2.50
N GLY A 93 -9.64 2.33 3.80
CA GLY A 93 -9.54 1.00 4.44
C GLY A 93 -10.57 0.02 3.91
N ARG A 94 -11.79 0.49 3.68
CA ARG A 94 -12.86 -0.33 3.12
C ARG A 94 -12.57 -0.77 1.70
N LEU A 95 -12.10 0.14 0.87
CA LEU A 95 -11.75 -0.18 -0.51
C LEU A 95 -10.60 -1.18 -0.58
N CYS A 96 -9.62 -1.03 0.31
CA CYS A 96 -8.46 -1.91 0.35
C CYS A 96 -8.83 -3.36 0.69
N GLN A 97 -9.92 -3.58 1.44
CA GLN A 97 -10.36 -4.94 1.76
C GLN A 97 -10.66 -5.78 0.52
N ASN A 98 -11.01 -5.15 -0.59
CA ASN A 98 -11.28 -5.85 -1.84
C ASN A 98 -10.02 -6.52 -2.42
N PHE A 99 -8.83 -6.07 -2.03
CA PHE A 99 -7.56 -6.57 -2.55
C PHE A 99 -6.92 -7.63 -1.65
N ILE A 100 -7.37 -7.74 -0.40
CA ILE A 100 -6.79 -8.69 0.56
C ILE A 100 -7.58 -9.99 0.68
N GLN A 101 -8.79 -10.04 0.15
CA GLN A 101 -9.57 -11.26 0.06
C GLN A 101 -9.29 -11.95 -1.26
N PRO A 102 -9.08 -13.26 -1.29
CA PRO A 102 -9.26 -14.26 -0.22
C PRO A 102 -7.95 -14.70 0.49
N ILE A 103 -7.09 -13.81 0.81
CA ILE A 103 -5.83 -14.16 1.49
C ILE A 103 -6.08 -14.98 2.76
#